data_377d470b6b8737694e1441b3f6925862
#
_entry.id   377d470b6b8737694e1441b3f6925862
#
_cell.length_a   1.000
_cell.length_b   1.000
_cell.length_c   1.000
_cell.angle_alpha   90.00
_cell.angle_beta   90.00
_cell.angle_gamma   90.00
#
_symmetry.space_group_name_H-M   'P 1'
#
loop_
_entity.id
_entity.type
_entity.pdbx_description
1 polymer ?
#
loop_
_entity_poly.entity_id
_entity_poly.type
_entity_poly.pdbx_seq_one_letter_code
_entity_poly.pdbx_strand_id
1 'polypeptide(L)'
;MSALSVSSYEQRQKWREQQLQTNDAFVTNMLKVELHVHIEGTMTPDLRWKLAQRNGIQLFAGAQKSPLTSLEEVEDAYRRIRGRIGAASADSSKSFTFFQAYYDGFDLLLTEEDYYDLALGYFERAATMNIRYCEPFFDPQGHTRRGISMAVIMNAFERAQNYAERVLNVGRIFVRKWSKLTNLR
;
A
#
# COMPACT_ATOMS: atom_id res chain seq x y z
N MET A 1 -27.16 21.62 27.24
CA MET A 1 -26.09 21.18 26.34
C MET A 1 -26.55 19.90 25.67
N SER A 2 -26.92 19.97 24.40
CA SER A 2 -27.34 18.78 23.63
C SER A 2 -26.15 17.84 23.44
N ALA A 3 -26.26 16.61 23.93
CA ALA A 3 -25.28 15.58 23.65
C ALA A 3 -25.19 15.39 22.14
N LEU A 4 -24.02 15.58 21.57
CA LEU A 4 -23.74 15.25 20.15
C LEU A 4 -24.03 13.76 19.97
N SER A 5 -25.12 13.43 19.31
CA SER A 5 -25.50 12.06 18.99
C SER A 5 -24.44 11.49 18.05
N VAL A 6 -23.69 10.51 18.54
CA VAL A 6 -22.77 9.76 17.68
C VAL A 6 -23.60 8.97 16.67
N SER A 7 -23.43 9.25 15.38
CA SER A 7 -24.12 8.54 14.31
C SER A 7 -23.83 7.05 14.36
N SER A 8 -24.88 6.23 14.11
CA SER A 8 -24.72 4.77 14.08
C SER A 8 -23.73 4.32 12.98
N TYR A 9 -23.19 3.11 13.13
CA TYR A 9 -22.30 2.53 12.11
C TYR A 9 -22.98 2.50 10.73
N GLU A 10 -24.26 2.11 10.67
CA GLU A 10 -25.04 2.04 9.42
C GLU A 10 -25.20 3.42 8.78
N GLN A 11 -25.47 4.46 9.58
CA GLN A 11 -25.53 5.83 9.08
C GLN A 11 -24.19 6.28 8.48
N ARG A 12 -23.08 5.96 9.13
CA ARG A 12 -21.75 6.29 8.62
C ARG A 12 -21.42 5.56 7.32
N GLN A 13 -21.82 4.28 7.18
CA GLN A 13 -21.66 3.52 5.94
C GLN A 13 -22.50 4.12 4.80
N LYS A 14 -23.77 4.45 5.06
CA LYS A 14 -24.64 5.08 4.08
C LYS A 14 -24.09 6.43 3.59
N TRP A 15 -23.57 7.26 4.48
CA TRP A 15 -22.91 8.51 4.10
C TRP A 15 -21.66 8.27 3.29
N ARG A 16 -20.86 7.27 3.63
CA ARG A 16 -19.66 6.90 2.89
C ARG A 16 -20.00 6.44 1.47
N GLU A 17 -21.02 5.61 1.32
CA GLU A 17 -21.50 5.16 0.01
C GLU A 17 -22.02 6.33 -0.83
N GLN A 18 -22.79 7.22 -0.24
CA GLN A 18 -23.26 8.45 -0.90
C GLN A 18 -22.08 9.34 -1.33
N GLN A 19 -21.08 9.50 -0.50
CA GLN A 19 -19.89 10.30 -0.81
C GLN A 19 -19.04 9.68 -1.92
N LEU A 20 -18.93 8.35 -1.96
CA LEU A 20 -18.24 7.64 -3.04
C LEU A 20 -18.96 7.78 -4.40
N GLN A 21 -20.26 8.03 -4.39
CA GLN A 21 -21.06 8.28 -5.59
C GLN A 21 -21.02 9.75 -6.06
N THR A 22 -20.68 10.67 -5.17
CA THR A 22 -20.54 12.10 -5.50
C THR A 22 -19.12 12.38 -5.97
N ASN A 23 -18.97 12.52 -7.28
CA ASN A 23 -17.71 13.01 -7.87
C ASN A 23 -17.65 14.55 -7.67
N ASP A 24 -17.36 14.96 -6.42
CA ASP A 24 -17.22 16.38 -6.10
C ASP A 24 -15.93 16.93 -6.73
N ALA A 25 -16.10 17.78 -7.74
CA ALA A 25 -15.00 18.39 -8.47
C ALA A 25 -14.06 19.19 -7.55
N PHE A 26 -14.57 19.81 -6.50
CA PHE A 26 -13.74 20.51 -5.51
C PHE A 26 -12.82 19.54 -4.79
N VAL A 27 -13.36 18.43 -4.25
CA VAL A 27 -12.58 17.40 -3.55
C VAL A 27 -11.58 16.72 -4.50
N THR A 28 -12.00 16.43 -5.72
CA THR A 28 -11.14 15.79 -6.72
C THR A 28 -9.96 16.69 -7.10
N ASN A 29 -10.21 17.98 -7.32
CA ASN A 29 -9.20 18.93 -7.78
C ASN A 29 -8.37 19.54 -6.64
N MET A 30 -8.80 19.38 -5.38
CA MET A 30 -8.04 19.87 -4.23
C MET A 30 -6.66 19.23 -4.18
N LEU A 31 -5.63 20.05 -3.98
CA LEU A 31 -4.27 19.57 -3.72
C LEU A 31 -4.22 18.85 -2.38
N LYS A 32 -3.64 17.65 -2.37
CA LYS A 32 -3.58 16.80 -1.18
C LYS A 32 -2.15 16.54 -0.76
N VAL A 33 -2.00 16.24 0.52
CA VAL A 33 -0.74 15.86 1.17
C VAL A 33 -0.95 14.54 1.89
N GLU A 34 0.03 13.63 1.81
CA GLU A 34 0.02 12.36 2.51
C GLU A 34 1.31 12.19 3.31
N LEU A 35 1.24 12.19 4.65
CA LEU A 35 2.41 12.30 5.53
C LEU A 35 2.79 11.00 6.25
N HIS A 36 1.96 9.96 6.20
CA HIS A 36 2.17 8.73 6.97
C HIS A 36 1.73 7.50 6.19
N VAL A 37 2.61 7.00 5.32
CA VAL A 37 2.38 5.81 4.51
C VAL A 37 3.57 4.87 4.61
N HIS A 38 3.32 3.64 5.03
CA HIS A 38 4.27 2.55 4.83
C HIS A 38 4.18 2.08 3.39
N ILE A 39 5.26 2.23 2.63
CA ILE A 39 5.24 1.97 1.20
C ILE A 39 4.90 0.51 0.87
N GLU A 40 5.32 -0.43 1.71
CA GLU A 40 5.00 -1.85 1.59
C GLU A 40 3.49 -2.11 1.69
N GLY A 41 2.78 -1.32 2.52
CA GLY A 41 1.33 -1.39 2.68
C GLY A 41 0.56 -0.86 1.46
N THR A 42 1.23 -0.24 0.51
CA THR A 42 0.62 0.26 -0.73
C THR A 42 0.55 -0.77 -1.85
N MET A 43 1.10 -1.97 -1.63
CA MET A 43 1.08 -3.06 -2.61
C MET A 43 -0.35 -3.46 -2.95
N THR A 44 -0.71 -3.30 -4.22
CA THR A 44 -2.03 -3.66 -4.74
C THR A 44 -2.11 -5.15 -5.07
N PRO A 45 -3.32 -5.75 -5.18
CA PRO A 45 -3.47 -7.16 -5.55
C PRO A 45 -2.81 -7.51 -6.88
N ASP A 46 -2.97 -6.67 -7.90
CA ASP A 46 -2.38 -6.83 -9.22
C ASP A 46 -0.84 -6.78 -9.17
N LEU A 47 -0.26 -5.82 -8.42
CA LEU A 47 1.18 -5.78 -8.23
C LEU A 47 1.66 -7.01 -7.47
N ARG A 48 0.95 -7.42 -6.41
CA ARG A 48 1.27 -8.63 -5.64
C ARG A 48 1.31 -9.87 -6.53
N TRP A 49 0.29 -10.02 -7.38
CA TRP A 49 0.24 -11.11 -8.35
C TRP A 49 1.40 -11.04 -9.36
N LYS A 50 1.65 -9.86 -9.93
CA LYS A 50 2.78 -9.62 -10.88
C LYS A 50 4.12 -10.02 -10.27
N LEU A 51 4.41 -9.57 -9.04
CA LEU A 51 5.66 -9.88 -8.35
C LEU A 51 5.78 -11.37 -8.02
N ALA A 52 4.69 -12.01 -7.59
CA ALA A 52 4.65 -13.44 -7.32
C ALA A 52 4.98 -14.26 -8.57
N GLN A 53 4.39 -13.91 -9.72
CA GLN A 53 4.70 -14.58 -11.00
C GLN A 53 6.15 -14.34 -11.43
N ARG A 54 6.64 -13.09 -11.33
CA ARG A 54 8.03 -12.75 -11.69
C ARG A 54 9.04 -13.54 -10.87
N ASN A 55 8.79 -13.68 -9.58
CA ASN A 55 9.74 -14.28 -8.64
C ASN A 55 9.49 -15.77 -8.37
N GLY A 56 8.51 -16.39 -9.04
CA GLY A 56 8.18 -17.81 -8.88
C GLY A 56 7.66 -18.15 -7.46
N ILE A 57 6.98 -17.21 -6.81
CA ILE A 57 6.51 -17.35 -5.43
C ILE A 57 5.03 -17.73 -5.42
N GLN A 58 4.68 -18.85 -4.77
CA GLN A 58 3.29 -19.22 -4.57
C GLN A 58 2.67 -18.34 -3.47
N LEU A 59 1.55 -17.68 -3.80
CA LEU A 59 0.76 -16.92 -2.84
C LEU A 59 -0.19 -17.82 -2.07
N PHE A 60 -0.39 -17.50 -0.79
CA PHE A 60 -1.31 -18.20 0.10
C PHE A 60 -2.18 -17.21 0.86
N ALA A 61 -3.41 -17.59 1.19
CA ALA A 61 -4.29 -16.79 2.02
C ALA A 61 -4.89 -17.61 3.19
N GLY A 62 -5.23 -16.89 4.25
CA GLY A 62 -5.90 -17.43 5.42
C GLY A 62 -5.01 -18.25 6.35
N ALA A 63 -5.59 -18.64 7.50
CA ALA A 63 -4.89 -19.43 8.53
C ALA A 63 -4.49 -20.83 8.02
N GLN A 64 -5.23 -21.37 7.06
CA GLN A 64 -4.98 -22.69 6.46
C GLN A 64 -4.00 -22.64 5.29
N LYS A 65 -3.44 -21.46 4.96
CA LYS A 65 -2.53 -21.25 3.83
C LYS A 65 -3.06 -21.85 2.52
N SER A 66 -4.30 -21.51 2.16
CA SER A 66 -4.88 -21.91 0.88
C SER A 66 -4.11 -21.24 -0.26
N PRO A 67 -3.63 -21.99 -1.27
CA PRO A 67 -2.91 -21.40 -2.40
C PRO A 67 -3.86 -20.50 -3.20
N LEU A 68 -3.32 -19.37 -3.67
CA LEU A 68 -3.99 -18.46 -4.60
C LEU A 68 -3.42 -18.70 -5.99
N THR A 69 -4.28 -19.03 -6.94
CA THR A 69 -3.88 -19.50 -8.27
C THR A 69 -4.24 -18.51 -9.39
N SER A 70 -4.92 -17.43 -9.04
CA SER A 70 -5.31 -16.39 -9.99
C SER A 70 -5.30 -14.99 -9.35
N LEU A 71 -5.23 -13.96 -10.19
CA LEU A 71 -5.36 -12.57 -9.74
C LEU A 71 -6.71 -12.33 -9.05
N GLU A 72 -7.80 -12.92 -9.57
CA GLU A 72 -9.14 -12.78 -9.01
C GLU A 72 -9.20 -13.29 -7.55
N GLU A 73 -8.56 -14.43 -7.27
CA GLU A 73 -8.46 -14.95 -5.89
C GLU A 73 -7.66 -14.02 -4.98
N VAL A 74 -6.59 -13.39 -5.48
CA VAL A 74 -5.83 -12.39 -4.73
C VAL A 74 -6.69 -11.16 -4.44
N GLU A 75 -7.41 -10.64 -5.43
CA GLU A 75 -8.33 -9.51 -5.26
C GLU A 75 -9.44 -9.83 -4.25
N ASP A 76 -10.01 -11.04 -4.31
CA ASP A 76 -11.04 -11.47 -3.38
C ASP A 76 -10.49 -11.55 -1.93
N ALA A 77 -9.29 -12.08 -1.75
CA ALA A 77 -8.64 -12.12 -0.44
C ALA A 77 -8.43 -10.69 0.13
N TYR A 78 -8.09 -9.71 -0.70
CA TYR A 78 -7.96 -8.30 -0.30
C TYR A 78 -9.31 -7.64 -0.01
N ARG A 79 -10.34 -7.92 -0.79
CA ARG A 79 -11.72 -7.42 -0.52
C ARG A 79 -12.20 -7.84 0.86
N ARG A 80 -11.88 -9.05 1.28
CA ARG A 80 -12.23 -9.58 2.61
C ARG A 80 -11.51 -8.87 3.76
N ILE A 81 -10.28 -8.40 3.55
CA ILE A 81 -9.59 -7.55 4.55
C ILE A 81 -10.36 -6.24 4.74
N ARG A 82 -10.77 -5.59 3.64
CA ARG A 82 -11.52 -4.32 3.67
C ARG A 82 -12.90 -4.47 4.32
N GLY A 83 -13.59 -5.60 4.10
CA GLY A 83 -14.89 -5.88 4.69
C GLY A 83 -14.86 -6.14 6.20
N ARG A 84 -13.68 -6.44 6.76
CA ARG A 84 -13.53 -6.74 8.19
C ARG A 84 -13.51 -5.53 9.12
N ILE A 85 -13.32 -4.33 8.62
CA ILE A 85 -13.51 -3.13 9.43
C ILE A 85 -15.02 -2.95 9.64
N GLY A 86 -15.64 -3.88 10.40
CA GLY A 86 -17.03 -3.82 10.81
C GLY A 86 -17.93 -5.03 10.54
N ALA A 87 -17.47 -6.09 9.90
CA ALA A 87 -18.27 -7.29 9.64
C ALA A 87 -17.79 -8.50 10.47
N ALA A 88 -18.61 -8.92 11.44
CA ALA A 88 -18.30 -10.01 12.36
C ALA A 88 -18.47 -11.43 11.76
N SER A 89 -18.69 -11.63 10.47
CA SER A 89 -19.18 -12.90 9.93
C SER A 89 -18.61 -13.41 8.61
N ALA A 90 -17.46 -12.95 8.15
CA ALA A 90 -16.85 -13.62 7.00
C ALA A 90 -15.96 -14.77 7.45
N ASP A 91 -16.08 -15.93 6.80
CA ASP A 91 -15.22 -17.09 7.01
C ASP A 91 -13.75 -16.68 7.01
N SER A 92 -13.16 -16.68 8.20
CA SER A 92 -11.80 -16.20 8.42
C SER A 92 -10.73 -17.14 7.84
N SER A 93 -11.14 -18.32 7.40
CA SER A 93 -10.23 -19.37 6.93
C SER A 93 -9.56 -19.03 5.59
N LYS A 94 -10.18 -18.18 4.77
CA LYS A 94 -9.71 -17.84 3.42
C LYS A 94 -9.34 -16.35 3.22
N SER A 95 -9.24 -15.55 4.27
CA SER A 95 -8.91 -14.13 4.16
C SER A 95 -7.57 -13.82 4.81
N PHE A 96 -6.81 -12.90 4.24
CA PHE A 96 -5.67 -12.33 4.95
C PHE A 96 -6.12 -11.61 6.22
N THR A 97 -5.33 -11.70 7.29
CA THR A 97 -5.35 -10.64 8.30
C THR A 97 -4.60 -9.43 7.75
N PHE A 98 -4.81 -8.24 8.32
CA PHE A 98 -4.07 -7.05 7.94
C PHE A 98 -2.54 -7.29 7.99
N PHE A 99 -2.06 -7.87 9.09
CA PHE A 99 -0.62 -8.13 9.26
C PHE A 99 -0.08 -9.20 8.30
N GLN A 100 -0.87 -10.24 7.99
CA GLN A 100 -0.45 -11.20 6.98
C GLN A 100 -0.31 -10.55 5.60
N ALA A 101 -1.31 -9.75 5.18
CA ALA A 101 -1.21 -9.05 3.91
C ALA A 101 0.01 -8.12 3.85
N TYR A 102 0.36 -7.48 4.95
CA TYR A 102 1.50 -6.59 5.05
C TYR A 102 2.82 -7.36 5.00
N TYR A 103 3.05 -8.29 5.92
CA TYR A 103 4.34 -8.98 6.04
C TYR A 103 4.61 -9.99 4.93
N ASP A 104 3.61 -10.75 4.47
CA ASP A 104 3.79 -11.66 3.33
C ASP A 104 4.10 -10.90 2.03
N GLY A 105 3.75 -9.61 1.96
CA GLY A 105 4.14 -8.74 0.86
C GLY A 105 5.65 -8.52 0.77
N PHE A 106 6.37 -8.55 1.88
CA PHE A 106 7.82 -8.37 1.90
C PHE A 106 8.55 -9.48 1.14
N ASP A 107 8.06 -10.72 1.24
CA ASP A 107 8.67 -11.88 0.60
C ASP A 107 8.68 -11.79 -0.93
N LEU A 108 7.84 -10.94 -1.50
CA LEU A 108 7.76 -10.70 -2.94
C LEU A 108 8.79 -9.69 -3.45
N LEU A 109 9.43 -8.93 -2.55
CA LEU A 109 10.38 -7.87 -2.89
C LEU A 109 11.80 -8.40 -2.80
N LEU A 110 12.35 -8.86 -3.93
CA LEU A 110 13.65 -9.52 -4.02
C LEU A 110 14.69 -8.69 -4.76
N THR A 111 14.27 -7.94 -5.78
CA THR A 111 15.15 -7.23 -6.70
C THR A 111 14.91 -5.72 -6.67
N GLU A 112 15.86 -4.93 -7.17
CA GLU A 112 15.71 -3.48 -7.34
C GLU A 112 14.45 -3.13 -8.13
N GLU A 113 14.12 -3.93 -9.15
CA GLU A 113 12.94 -3.70 -9.98
C GLU A 113 11.62 -3.94 -9.23
N ASP A 114 11.59 -4.87 -8.26
CA ASP A 114 10.41 -5.10 -7.44
C ASP A 114 10.13 -3.90 -6.53
N TYR A 115 11.17 -3.32 -5.93
CA TYR A 115 11.05 -2.09 -5.13
C TYR A 115 10.71 -0.87 -5.99
N TYR A 116 11.23 -0.80 -7.20
CA TYR A 116 10.88 0.23 -8.16
C TYR A 116 9.39 0.16 -8.53
N ASP A 117 8.89 -1.02 -8.90
CA ASP A 117 7.49 -1.24 -9.23
C ASP A 117 6.55 -0.89 -8.05
N LEU A 118 6.95 -1.24 -6.83
CA LEU A 118 6.19 -0.89 -5.62
C LEU A 118 6.07 0.63 -5.45
N ALA A 119 7.20 1.33 -5.50
CA ALA A 119 7.24 2.77 -5.33
C ALA A 119 6.54 3.51 -6.48
N LEU A 120 6.78 3.09 -7.72
CA LEU A 120 6.14 3.68 -8.89
C LEU A 120 4.62 3.53 -8.82
N GLY A 121 4.12 2.34 -8.52
CA GLY A 121 2.67 2.10 -8.39
C GLY A 121 2.03 2.96 -7.29
N TYR A 122 2.75 3.25 -6.21
CA TYR A 122 2.30 4.20 -5.21
C TYR A 122 2.21 5.63 -5.78
N PHE A 123 3.25 6.11 -6.45
CA PHE A 123 3.31 7.47 -6.99
C PHE A 123 2.29 7.71 -8.11
N GLU A 124 2.08 6.73 -8.97
CA GLU A 124 1.03 6.79 -10.00
C GLU A 124 -0.36 6.97 -9.38
N ARG A 125 -0.68 6.20 -8.34
CA ARG A 125 -1.94 6.38 -7.61
C ARG A 125 -2.02 7.72 -6.89
N ALA A 126 -0.94 8.17 -6.26
CA ALA A 126 -0.87 9.48 -5.63
C ALA A 126 -1.17 10.60 -6.64
N ALA A 127 -0.61 10.51 -7.84
CA ALA A 127 -0.87 11.46 -8.92
C ALA A 127 -2.35 11.51 -9.31
N THR A 128 -2.99 10.35 -9.49
CA THR A 128 -4.44 10.28 -9.83
C THR A 128 -5.34 10.86 -8.73
N MET A 129 -4.91 10.80 -7.47
CA MET A 129 -5.63 11.39 -6.34
C MET A 129 -5.30 12.86 -6.09
N ASN A 130 -4.52 13.49 -6.97
CA ASN A 130 -4.02 14.86 -6.84
C ASN A 130 -3.22 15.11 -5.55
N ILE A 131 -2.49 14.08 -5.09
CA ILE A 131 -1.51 14.21 -4.02
C ILE A 131 -0.26 14.88 -4.62
N ARG A 132 0.14 16.02 -4.07
CA ARG A 132 1.27 16.83 -4.55
C ARG A 132 2.48 16.77 -3.65
N TYR A 133 2.31 16.26 -2.45
CA TYR A 133 3.39 16.05 -1.49
C TYR A 133 3.10 14.79 -0.69
N CYS A 134 4.10 13.93 -0.53
CA CYS A 134 3.99 12.73 0.29
C CYS A 134 5.30 12.40 1.01
N GLU A 135 5.17 11.79 2.20
CA GLU A 135 6.29 11.32 3.03
C GLU A 135 6.14 9.82 3.30
N PRO A 136 6.30 8.95 2.28
CA PRO A 136 6.31 7.52 2.51
C PRO A 136 7.57 7.10 3.26
N PHE A 137 7.46 6.10 4.10
CA PHE A 137 8.56 5.43 4.76
C PHE A 137 8.44 3.92 4.62
N PHE A 138 9.45 3.19 4.97
CA PHE A 138 9.52 1.73 4.84
C PHE A 138 10.19 1.09 6.05
N ASP A 139 10.01 -0.20 6.21
CA ASP A 139 10.53 -1.00 7.31
C ASP A 139 11.83 -1.72 6.91
N PRO A 140 13.00 -1.07 6.97
CA PRO A 140 14.25 -1.61 6.45
C PRO A 140 14.63 -2.96 7.05
N GLN A 141 14.27 -3.22 8.31
CA GLN A 141 14.58 -4.48 8.97
C GLN A 141 13.84 -5.68 8.38
N GLY A 142 12.63 -5.46 7.85
CA GLY A 142 11.86 -6.50 7.16
C GLY A 142 12.53 -7.00 5.88
N HIS A 143 13.36 -6.17 5.28
CA HIS A 143 14.09 -6.46 4.04
C HIS A 143 15.52 -6.91 4.29
N THR A 144 16.27 -6.18 5.12
CA THR A 144 17.69 -6.46 5.35
C THR A 144 17.94 -7.79 6.08
N ARG A 145 17.01 -8.23 6.95
CA ARG A 145 17.06 -9.56 7.57
C ARG A 145 16.94 -10.71 6.56
N ARG A 146 16.35 -10.45 5.39
CA ARG A 146 16.24 -11.41 4.29
C ARG A 146 17.40 -11.32 3.30
N GLY A 147 18.44 -10.52 3.62
CA GLY A 147 19.63 -10.36 2.79
C GLY A 147 19.51 -9.29 1.70
N ILE A 148 18.42 -8.54 1.63
CA ILE A 148 18.28 -7.43 0.66
C ILE A 148 19.13 -6.26 1.14
N SER A 149 20.03 -5.78 0.29
CA SER A 149 20.88 -4.65 0.66
C SER A 149 20.11 -3.34 0.66
N MET A 150 20.46 -2.44 1.58
CA MET A 150 19.88 -1.10 1.64
C MET A 150 20.08 -0.33 0.33
N ALA A 151 21.23 -0.55 -0.34
CA ALA A 151 21.52 0.12 -1.60
C ALA A 151 20.50 -0.24 -2.70
N VAL A 152 20.12 -1.51 -2.82
CA VAL A 152 19.09 -1.97 -3.77
C VAL A 152 17.76 -1.23 -3.54
N ILE A 153 17.33 -1.15 -2.30
CA ILE A 153 16.06 -0.50 -1.94
C ILE A 153 16.12 0.99 -2.25
N MET A 154 17.18 1.67 -1.82
CA MET A 154 17.33 3.11 -1.98
C MET A 154 17.49 3.52 -3.44
N ASN A 155 18.22 2.76 -4.26
CA ASN A 155 18.35 3.01 -5.69
C ASN A 155 16.99 2.92 -6.40
N ALA A 156 16.21 1.89 -6.07
CA ALA A 156 14.87 1.71 -6.61
C ALA A 156 13.95 2.90 -6.26
N PHE A 157 13.93 3.29 -4.99
CA PHE A 157 13.10 4.40 -4.54
C PHE A 157 13.54 5.73 -5.14
N GLU A 158 14.83 5.99 -5.26
CA GLU A 158 15.34 7.21 -5.91
C GLU A 158 14.96 7.26 -7.40
N ARG A 159 15.03 6.13 -8.12
CA ARG A 159 14.58 6.03 -9.52
C ARG A 159 13.09 6.34 -9.65
N ALA A 160 12.25 5.72 -8.81
CA ALA A 160 10.81 5.93 -8.82
C ALA A 160 10.44 7.40 -8.46
N GLN A 161 11.11 7.97 -7.46
CA GLN A 161 10.94 9.36 -7.08
C GLN A 161 11.30 10.31 -8.21
N ASN A 162 12.45 10.11 -8.86
CA ASN A 162 12.87 10.93 -10.00
C ASN A 162 11.85 10.88 -11.16
N TYR A 163 11.25 9.72 -11.40
CA TYR A 163 10.18 9.58 -12.40
C TYR A 163 8.93 10.35 -11.95
N ALA A 164 8.50 10.17 -10.70
CA ALA A 164 7.33 10.84 -10.16
C ALA A 164 7.44 12.37 -10.22
N GLU A 165 8.59 12.94 -9.88
CA GLU A 165 8.83 14.37 -9.95
C GLU A 165 8.80 14.90 -11.40
N ARG A 166 9.42 14.19 -12.33
CA ARG A 166 9.60 14.67 -13.71
C ARG A 166 8.38 14.43 -14.60
N VAL A 167 7.68 13.31 -14.39
CA VAL A 167 6.63 12.83 -15.31
C VAL A 167 5.24 12.96 -14.71
N LEU A 168 5.09 12.60 -13.42
CA LEU A 168 3.78 12.58 -12.77
C LEU A 168 3.45 13.93 -12.10
N ASN A 169 4.40 14.87 -12.05
CA ASN A 169 4.26 16.15 -11.36
C ASN A 169 3.78 15.99 -9.89
N VAL A 170 4.20 14.91 -9.27
CA VAL A 170 4.04 14.69 -7.83
C VAL A 170 5.25 15.34 -7.17
N GLY A 171 5.04 16.49 -6.52
CA GLY A 171 6.09 17.32 -5.96
C GLY A 171 6.86 16.63 -4.85
N ARG A 172 7.96 17.23 -4.45
CA ARG A 172 9.03 16.75 -3.57
C ARG A 172 8.59 15.66 -2.62
N ILE A 173 8.93 14.44 -2.99
CA ILE A 173 8.79 13.24 -2.21
C ILE A 173 10.06 13.10 -1.39
N PHE A 174 9.99 13.30 -0.09
CA PHE A 174 11.12 12.98 0.77
C PHE A 174 11.01 11.51 1.21
N VAL A 175 11.55 10.61 0.42
CA VAL A 175 12.16 9.44 1.05
C VAL A 175 13.32 10.01 1.86
N ARG A 176 13.18 10.09 3.19
CA ARG A 176 14.27 10.59 4.05
C ARG A 176 15.54 9.84 3.67
N LYS A 177 16.51 10.53 3.11
CA LYS A 177 17.84 9.99 2.84
C LYS A 177 18.42 9.53 4.17
N TRP A 178 18.36 8.24 4.45
CA TRP A 178 19.03 7.61 5.59
C TRP A 178 20.56 7.69 5.48
N SER A 179 21.09 8.32 4.43
CA SER A 179 22.53 8.53 4.23
C SER A 179 23.25 9.30 5.34
N LYS A 180 22.52 9.83 6.34
CA LYS A 180 23.14 10.50 7.51
C LYS A 180 23.23 9.64 8.77
N LEU A 181 22.68 8.41 8.79
CA LEU A 181 22.74 7.55 9.97
C LEU A 181 23.88 6.52 9.96
N THR A 182 24.62 6.41 8.86
CA THR A 182 25.81 5.54 8.80
C THR A 182 27.07 6.17 9.43
N ASN A 183 27.01 7.41 9.91
CA ASN A 183 28.14 8.08 10.58
C ASN A 183 28.01 8.18 12.10
N LEU A 184 27.10 7.43 12.72
CA LEU A 184 27.09 7.24 14.18
C LEU A 184 27.70 5.87 14.49
N ARG A 185 29.03 5.84 14.55
CA ARG A 185 29.80 4.80 15.24
C ARG A 185 29.89 5.17 16.71
#